data_197e9552ca588f2badffe083a70e5d8e
#
_entry.id   197e9552ca588f2badffe083a70e5d8e
#
_cell.length_a   1.000
_cell.length_b   1.000
_cell.length_c   1.000
_cell.angle_alpha   90.00
_cell.angle_beta   90.00
_cell.angle_gamma   90.00
#
_symmetry.space_group_name_H-M   'P 1'
#
loop_
_entity.id
_entity.type
_entity.pdbx_description
1 polymer ?
#
loop_
_entity_poly.entity_id
_entity_poly.type
_entity_poly.pdbx_seq_one_letter_code
_entity_poly.pdbx_strand_id
1 'polypeptide(L)'
;MRLAIDTATSRLSVALGRSSTGAIHEAVDGARQHAAALLPAIDRLLSRAGVSRDAITSVVIADGPGSFTGLRVGVAVGKALVVASGVEFWTVPSLLTRAIVGSAPGRITVGLSDALRGQCYAGAWLWLPGGIETILPPEARTPASLRAALPRPDAVIGELPASTAAMFAGWAPYLDLAHHVDARWMLDLVDRPGGAHRVADPLAWEPDYGRPAEAQALWEARHGRALPHPSRGGG
;
A
#
# COMPACT_ATOMS: atom_id res chain seq x y z
N MET A 1 -3.99 -2.33 20.42
CA MET A 1 -2.82 -2.34 19.50
C MET A 1 -3.32 -2.26 18.07
N ARG A 2 -2.49 -1.78 17.15
CA ARG A 2 -2.79 -1.74 15.70
C ARG A 2 -2.19 -2.96 15.01
N LEU A 3 -2.95 -3.58 14.11
CA LEU A 3 -2.46 -4.62 13.20
C LEU A 3 -2.36 -4.03 11.80
N ALA A 4 -1.16 -3.89 11.26
CA ALA A 4 -0.93 -3.45 9.89
C ALA A 4 -0.74 -4.64 8.96
N ILE A 5 -1.34 -4.59 7.76
CA ILE A 5 -1.32 -5.66 6.75
C ILE A 5 -1.01 -5.04 5.38
N ASP A 6 0.12 -5.39 4.80
CA ASP A 6 0.46 -5.10 3.41
C ASP A 6 0.56 -6.39 2.59
N THR A 7 -0.33 -6.53 1.64
CA THR A 7 -0.40 -7.63 0.68
C THR A 7 -0.36 -7.14 -0.77
N ALA A 8 0.04 -5.88 -0.96
CA ALA A 8 -0.03 -5.23 -2.27
C ALA A 8 1.08 -5.67 -3.25
N THR A 9 2.11 -6.38 -2.79
CA THR A 9 3.23 -6.88 -3.62
C THR A 9 3.32 -8.40 -3.62
N SER A 10 4.42 -8.93 -4.15
CA SER A 10 4.77 -10.35 -4.02
C SER A 10 5.15 -10.75 -2.59
N ARG A 11 5.45 -9.78 -1.73
CA ARG A 11 5.77 -9.97 -0.32
C ARG A 11 4.57 -9.60 0.55
N LEU A 12 4.12 -10.54 1.36
CA LEU A 12 3.23 -10.29 2.48
C LEU A 12 4.04 -9.68 3.62
N SER A 13 3.56 -8.59 4.22
CA SER A 13 4.10 -8.03 5.44
C SER A 13 3.00 -7.72 6.44
N VAL A 14 3.19 -8.09 7.70
CA VAL A 14 2.29 -7.80 8.80
C VAL A 14 3.05 -7.25 9.99
N ALA A 15 2.46 -6.32 10.71
CA ALA A 15 3.06 -5.74 11.90
C ALA A 15 2.02 -5.51 13.00
N LEU A 16 2.45 -5.67 14.25
CA LEU A 16 1.62 -5.46 15.43
C LEU A 16 2.32 -4.49 16.37
N GLY A 17 1.70 -3.37 16.67
CA GLY A 17 2.27 -2.32 17.52
C GLY A 17 1.40 -1.07 17.62
N ARG A 18 1.94 -0.01 18.20
CA ARG A 18 1.34 1.34 18.18
C ARG A 18 1.99 2.24 17.15
N SER A 19 3.29 2.06 16.93
CA SER A 19 4.13 2.76 15.97
C SER A 19 5.16 1.79 15.39
N SER A 20 5.93 2.18 14.40
CA SER A 20 7.02 1.36 13.84
C SER A 20 8.07 0.99 14.88
N THR A 21 8.35 1.92 15.82
CA THR A 21 9.28 1.69 16.93
C THR A 21 8.67 0.71 17.94
N GLY A 22 9.35 -0.42 18.13
CA GLY A 22 8.90 -1.47 19.05
C GLY A 22 7.79 -2.37 18.52
N ALA A 23 7.30 -2.17 17.30
CA ALA A 23 6.37 -3.10 16.68
C ALA A 23 7.05 -4.42 16.34
N ILE A 24 6.32 -5.51 16.56
CA ILE A 24 6.70 -6.84 16.09
C ILE A 24 6.22 -6.97 14.64
N HIS A 25 7.08 -7.53 13.80
CA HIS A 25 6.76 -7.65 12.39
C HIS A 25 7.15 -9.02 11.86
N GLU A 26 6.45 -9.43 10.82
CA GLU A 26 6.72 -10.63 10.05
C GLU A 26 6.46 -10.38 8.57
N ALA A 27 7.28 -11.01 7.72
CA ALA A 27 7.10 -10.96 6.29
C ALA A 27 7.30 -12.34 5.66
N VAL A 28 6.54 -12.61 4.60
CA VAL A 28 6.58 -13.88 3.87
C VAL A 28 6.69 -13.58 2.38
N ASP A 29 7.72 -14.12 1.73
CA ASP A 29 7.90 -13.98 0.30
C ASP A 29 7.05 -14.97 -0.48
N GLY A 30 6.52 -14.56 -1.63
CA GLY A 30 5.77 -15.39 -2.56
C GLY A 30 4.31 -14.99 -2.75
N ALA A 31 4.02 -14.33 -3.87
CA ALA A 31 2.69 -13.79 -4.21
C ALA A 31 1.53 -14.80 -4.16
N ARG A 32 1.81 -16.09 -4.39
CA ARG A 32 0.78 -17.15 -4.37
C ARG A 32 0.48 -17.68 -2.97
N GLN A 33 1.22 -17.24 -1.95
CA GLN A 33 1.11 -17.75 -0.58
C GLN A 33 0.30 -16.84 0.35
N HIS A 34 -0.07 -15.63 -0.08
CA HIS A 34 -0.72 -14.63 0.78
C HIS A 34 -1.95 -15.19 1.50
N ALA A 35 -2.85 -15.86 0.80
CA ALA A 35 -4.06 -16.42 1.39
C ALA A 35 -3.77 -17.50 2.46
N ALA A 36 -2.76 -18.34 2.23
CA ALA A 36 -2.38 -19.40 3.16
C ALA A 36 -1.50 -18.87 4.31
N ALA A 37 -0.71 -17.82 4.07
CA ALA A 37 0.29 -17.35 5.02
C ALA A 37 -0.21 -16.24 5.96
N LEU A 38 -1.22 -15.46 5.57
CA LEU A 38 -1.61 -14.23 6.29
C LEU A 38 -2.10 -14.53 7.72
N LEU A 39 -3.09 -15.41 7.89
CA LEU A 39 -3.60 -15.74 9.22
C LEU A 39 -2.54 -16.41 10.12
N PRO A 40 -1.76 -17.41 9.65
CA PRO A 40 -0.63 -17.93 10.43
C PRO A 40 0.41 -16.88 10.81
N ALA A 41 0.69 -15.89 9.96
CA ALA A 41 1.61 -14.79 10.28
C ALA A 41 1.05 -13.90 11.41
N ILE A 42 -0.24 -13.59 11.36
CA ILE A 42 -0.92 -12.83 12.43
C ILE A 42 -0.87 -13.61 13.75
N ASP A 43 -1.15 -14.91 13.74
CA ASP A 43 -1.11 -15.75 14.94
C ASP A 43 0.29 -15.80 15.55
N ARG A 44 1.34 -15.89 14.73
CA ARG A 44 2.73 -15.82 15.20
C ARG A 44 3.07 -14.46 15.81
N LEU A 45 2.59 -13.36 15.22
CA LEU A 45 2.78 -12.01 15.80
C LEU A 45 2.14 -11.90 17.18
N LEU A 46 0.88 -12.34 17.33
CA LEU A 46 0.16 -12.32 18.61
C LEU A 46 0.88 -13.16 19.66
N SER A 47 1.31 -14.37 19.27
CA SER A 47 2.07 -15.27 20.16
C SER A 47 3.39 -14.65 20.61
N ARG A 48 4.15 -14.05 19.69
CA ARG A 48 5.42 -13.37 20.01
C ARG A 48 5.23 -12.12 20.86
N ALA A 49 4.12 -11.44 20.70
CA ALA A 49 3.74 -10.28 21.52
C ALA A 49 3.20 -10.70 22.91
N GLY A 50 2.86 -11.95 23.12
CA GLY A 50 2.24 -12.44 24.36
C GLY A 50 0.84 -11.86 24.59
N VAL A 51 0.09 -11.56 23.53
CA VAL A 51 -1.25 -10.95 23.61
C VAL A 51 -2.29 -11.78 22.85
N SER A 52 -3.55 -11.65 23.27
CA SER A 52 -4.68 -12.24 22.56
C SER A 52 -5.13 -11.34 21.40
N ARG A 53 -5.98 -11.90 20.55
CA ARG A 53 -6.61 -11.15 19.44
C ARG A 53 -7.39 -9.92 19.92
N ASP A 54 -7.97 -9.98 21.12
CA ASP A 54 -8.76 -8.88 21.70
C ASP A 54 -7.90 -7.63 22.02
N ALA A 55 -6.58 -7.77 22.03
CA ALA A 55 -5.67 -6.62 22.14
C ALA A 55 -5.62 -5.76 20.86
N ILE A 56 -6.10 -6.27 19.73
CA ILE A 56 -6.20 -5.51 18.48
C ILE A 56 -7.38 -4.57 18.59
N THR A 57 -7.15 -3.27 18.46
CA THR A 57 -8.17 -2.20 18.49
C THR A 57 -8.42 -1.60 17.12
N SER A 58 -7.47 -1.74 16.20
CA SER A 58 -7.61 -1.28 14.81
C SER A 58 -6.79 -2.13 13.85
N VAL A 59 -7.26 -2.22 12.62
CA VAL A 59 -6.54 -2.81 11.48
C VAL A 59 -6.21 -1.72 10.47
N VAL A 60 -4.98 -1.77 9.93
CA VAL A 60 -4.47 -0.83 8.93
C VAL A 60 -4.11 -1.61 7.68
N ILE A 61 -4.78 -1.34 6.56
CA ILE A 61 -4.65 -2.11 5.32
C ILE A 61 -3.98 -1.25 4.24
N ALA A 62 -3.01 -1.82 3.53
CA ALA A 62 -2.53 -1.24 2.28
C ALA A 62 -3.64 -1.35 1.22
N ASP A 63 -4.11 -0.19 0.72
CA ASP A 63 -5.33 -0.11 -0.10
C ASP A 63 -5.09 -0.08 -1.61
N GLY A 64 -3.84 -0.20 -2.03
CA GLY A 64 -3.46 -0.16 -3.43
C GLY A 64 -2.73 1.14 -3.85
N PRO A 65 -2.37 1.25 -5.12
CA PRO A 65 -2.41 0.22 -6.14
C PRO A 65 -1.42 -0.93 -5.87
N GLY A 66 -1.70 -2.11 -6.45
CA GLY A 66 -0.84 -3.28 -6.28
C GLY A 66 -1.45 -4.57 -6.82
N SER A 67 -0.97 -5.71 -6.30
CA SER A 67 -1.47 -7.03 -6.65
C SER A 67 -2.98 -7.18 -6.38
N PHE A 68 -3.78 -7.35 -7.42
CA PHE A 68 -5.23 -7.52 -7.31
C PHE A 68 -5.64 -8.64 -6.33
N THR A 69 -5.02 -9.81 -6.47
CA THR A 69 -5.29 -10.95 -5.59
C THR A 69 -4.80 -10.68 -4.17
N GLY A 70 -3.60 -10.09 -4.04
CA GLY A 70 -3.03 -9.75 -2.74
C GLY A 70 -3.90 -8.77 -1.97
N LEU A 71 -4.27 -7.65 -2.59
CA LEU A 71 -5.14 -6.64 -1.96
C LEU A 71 -6.45 -7.24 -1.45
N ARG A 72 -7.10 -8.12 -2.23
CA ARG A 72 -8.33 -8.80 -1.81
C ARG A 72 -8.13 -9.67 -0.57
N VAL A 73 -7.01 -10.35 -0.46
CA VAL A 73 -6.69 -11.18 0.71
C VAL A 73 -6.56 -10.32 1.97
N GLY A 74 -5.77 -9.24 1.90
CA GLY A 74 -5.59 -8.32 3.03
C GLY A 74 -6.89 -7.67 3.47
N VAL A 75 -7.66 -7.16 2.50
CA VAL A 75 -8.97 -6.52 2.75
C VAL A 75 -9.97 -7.50 3.34
N ALA A 76 -10.06 -8.73 2.83
CA ALA A 76 -10.98 -9.75 3.35
C ALA A 76 -10.68 -10.08 4.82
N VAL A 77 -9.41 -10.22 5.19
CA VAL A 77 -9.01 -10.46 6.59
C VAL A 77 -9.30 -9.23 7.44
N GLY A 78 -9.00 -8.03 6.96
CA GLY A 78 -9.33 -6.79 7.67
C GLY A 78 -10.83 -6.64 7.93
N LYS A 79 -11.68 -6.84 6.90
CA LYS A 79 -13.15 -6.83 7.05
C LYS A 79 -13.64 -7.90 8.01
N ALA A 80 -13.06 -9.10 7.98
CA ALA A 80 -13.41 -10.18 8.91
C ALA A 80 -13.10 -9.80 10.36
N LEU A 81 -11.99 -9.13 10.64
CA LEU A 81 -11.65 -8.62 11.97
C LEU A 81 -12.64 -7.54 12.43
N VAL A 82 -13.06 -6.64 11.55
CA VAL A 82 -14.11 -5.65 11.87
C VAL A 82 -15.41 -6.34 12.29
N VAL A 83 -15.86 -7.32 11.50
CA VAL A 83 -17.12 -8.06 11.79
C VAL A 83 -17.00 -8.86 13.09
N ALA A 84 -15.85 -9.51 13.32
CA ALA A 84 -15.69 -10.39 14.47
C ALA A 84 -15.42 -9.67 15.79
N SER A 85 -14.80 -8.49 15.76
CA SER A 85 -14.28 -7.82 16.96
C SER A 85 -14.58 -6.31 17.03
N GLY A 86 -15.25 -5.71 16.04
CA GLY A 86 -15.61 -4.30 16.03
C GLY A 86 -14.40 -3.35 15.99
N VAL A 87 -13.26 -3.81 15.50
CA VAL A 87 -12.04 -2.99 15.43
C VAL A 87 -12.17 -1.88 14.40
N GLU A 88 -11.49 -0.77 14.61
CA GLU A 88 -11.43 0.30 13.60
C GLU A 88 -10.71 -0.18 12.35
N PHE A 89 -11.18 0.30 11.19
CA PHE A 89 -10.58 -0.01 9.89
C PHE A 89 -9.94 1.25 9.29
N TRP A 90 -8.64 1.15 9.03
CA TRP A 90 -7.84 2.21 8.45
C TRP A 90 -7.20 1.73 7.14
N THR A 91 -7.00 2.63 6.20
CA THR A 91 -6.33 2.36 4.93
C THR A 91 -5.16 3.31 4.69
N VAL A 92 -4.17 2.81 3.97
CA VAL A 92 -2.98 3.57 3.58
C VAL A 92 -2.67 3.28 2.12
N PRO A 93 -2.42 4.31 1.28
CA PRO A 93 -1.95 4.07 -0.08
C PRO A 93 -0.69 3.20 -0.09
N SER A 94 -0.73 2.08 -0.83
CA SER A 94 0.39 1.13 -0.85
C SER A 94 1.72 1.76 -1.25
N LEU A 95 1.69 2.78 -2.10
CA LEU A 95 2.90 3.50 -2.50
C LEU A 95 3.40 4.47 -1.43
N LEU A 96 2.52 4.98 -0.57
CA LEU A 96 2.93 5.82 0.57
C LEU A 96 3.75 5.02 1.59
N THR A 97 3.44 3.72 1.77
CA THR A 97 4.22 2.83 2.65
C THR A 97 5.65 2.62 2.15
N ARG A 98 5.93 2.90 0.88
CA ARG A 98 7.27 2.89 0.30
C ARG A 98 7.91 4.27 0.43
N ALA A 99 7.17 5.32 0.07
CA ALA A 99 7.67 6.68 0.09
C ALA A 99 8.15 7.13 1.48
N ILE A 100 7.55 6.61 2.57
CA ILE A 100 7.93 6.94 3.95
C ILE A 100 9.39 6.57 4.28
N VAL A 101 9.96 5.55 3.64
CA VAL A 101 11.34 5.10 3.90
C VAL A 101 12.36 6.19 3.59
N GLY A 102 12.09 7.03 2.59
CA GLY A 102 12.93 8.20 2.25
C GLY A 102 12.50 9.51 2.89
N SER A 103 11.51 9.47 3.80
CA SER A 103 10.88 10.67 4.34
C SER A 103 11.80 11.49 5.27
N ALA A 104 11.71 12.79 5.15
CA ALA A 104 12.22 13.77 6.10
C ALA A 104 11.45 15.08 5.89
N PRO A 105 11.33 15.95 6.90
CA PRO A 105 10.66 17.23 6.74
C PRO A 105 11.19 18.05 5.55
N GLY A 106 10.30 18.56 4.72
CA GLY A 106 10.61 19.33 3.51
C GLY A 106 10.97 18.50 2.28
N ARG A 107 11.07 17.17 2.38
CA ARG A 107 11.42 16.30 1.23
C ARG A 107 10.19 15.88 0.44
N ILE A 108 10.39 15.72 -0.87
CA ILE A 108 9.44 15.09 -1.79
C ILE A 108 9.96 13.69 -2.10
N THR A 109 9.17 12.68 -1.75
CA THR A 109 9.50 11.28 -2.06
C THR A 109 8.45 10.67 -2.98
N VAL A 110 8.91 9.78 -3.87
CA VAL A 110 8.07 9.05 -4.82
C VAL A 110 8.05 7.58 -4.44
N GLY A 111 6.85 7.04 -4.21
CA GLY A 111 6.65 5.60 -4.08
C GLY A 111 6.34 4.99 -5.44
N LEU A 112 7.00 3.89 -5.79
CA LEU A 112 6.83 3.16 -7.05
C LEU A 112 6.51 1.69 -6.84
N SER A 113 5.75 1.12 -7.77
CA SER A 113 5.66 -0.33 -7.98
C SER A 113 5.46 -0.64 -9.47
N ASP A 114 5.78 -1.86 -9.88
CA ASP A 114 5.59 -2.27 -11.27
C ASP A 114 4.09 -2.28 -11.64
N ALA A 115 3.77 -1.66 -12.77
CA ALA A 115 2.43 -1.67 -13.33
C ALA A 115 2.37 -2.45 -14.65
N LEU A 116 3.40 -3.24 -14.96
CA LEU A 116 3.57 -4.02 -16.18
C LEU A 116 3.65 -3.17 -17.47
N ARG A 117 4.04 -3.79 -18.58
CA ARG A 117 4.09 -3.17 -19.91
C ARG A 117 4.89 -1.85 -19.96
N GLY A 118 5.97 -1.75 -19.17
CA GLY A 118 6.84 -0.57 -19.13
C GLY A 118 6.22 0.66 -18.43
N GLN A 119 5.14 0.46 -17.67
CA GLN A 119 4.56 1.46 -16.79
C GLN A 119 4.89 1.14 -15.34
N CYS A 120 4.80 2.17 -14.49
CA CYS A 120 4.84 2.02 -13.03
C CYS A 120 3.61 2.66 -12.40
N TYR A 121 3.12 2.09 -11.32
CA TYR A 121 2.31 2.83 -10.39
C TYR A 121 3.21 3.80 -9.65
N ALA A 122 2.82 5.07 -9.59
CA ALA A 122 3.61 6.13 -8.97
C ALA A 122 2.72 7.08 -8.19
N GLY A 123 3.16 7.46 -7.00
CA GLY A 123 2.61 8.55 -6.21
C GLY A 123 3.73 9.35 -5.58
N ALA A 124 3.51 10.65 -5.33
CA ALA A 124 4.52 11.52 -4.73
C ALA A 124 3.93 12.32 -3.56
N TRP A 125 4.72 12.47 -2.51
CA TRP A 125 4.32 13.12 -1.27
C TRP A 125 5.39 14.08 -0.77
N LEU A 126 4.95 15.27 -0.34
CA LEU A 126 5.76 16.22 0.43
C LEU A 126 5.57 15.93 1.92
N TRP A 127 6.67 15.73 2.62
CA TRP A 127 6.70 15.47 4.05
C TRP A 127 6.83 16.78 4.82
N LEU A 128 5.79 17.15 5.53
CA LEU A 128 5.73 18.35 6.35
C LEU A 128 5.97 18.02 7.82
N PRO A 129 6.41 18.96 8.67
CA PRO A 129 6.52 18.73 10.11
C PRO A 129 5.21 18.26 10.77
N GLY A 130 4.06 18.73 10.27
CA GLY A 130 2.73 18.44 10.81
C GLY A 130 1.91 17.43 10.00
N GLY A 131 2.44 16.86 8.92
CA GLY A 131 1.64 15.95 8.08
C GLY A 131 2.29 15.59 6.76
N ILE A 132 1.46 15.11 5.84
CA ILE A 132 1.87 14.66 4.50
C ILE A 132 0.93 15.28 3.49
N GLU A 133 1.50 15.91 2.47
CA GLU A 133 0.75 16.46 1.34
C GLU A 133 0.96 15.56 0.11
N THR A 134 -0.13 15.16 -0.54
CA THR A 134 -0.07 14.40 -1.79
C THR A 134 0.20 15.37 -2.95
N ILE A 135 1.39 15.27 -3.55
CA ILE A 135 1.78 16.06 -4.73
C ILE A 135 1.28 15.39 -6.02
N LEU A 136 1.42 14.08 -6.11
CA LEU A 136 0.87 13.27 -7.19
C LEU A 136 0.10 12.10 -6.59
N PRO A 137 -1.20 11.95 -6.90
CA PRO A 137 -1.96 10.79 -6.45
C PRO A 137 -1.42 9.50 -7.08
N PRO A 138 -1.54 8.36 -6.38
CA PRO A 138 -1.15 7.05 -6.89
C PRO A 138 -1.91 6.70 -8.17
N GLU A 139 -1.21 6.55 -9.29
CA GLU A 139 -1.78 6.08 -10.55
C GLU A 139 -0.73 5.43 -11.47
N ALA A 140 -1.19 4.73 -12.51
CA ALA A 140 -0.30 4.16 -13.52
C ALA A 140 0.26 5.26 -14.45
N ARG A 141 1.60 5.31 -14.55
CA ARG A 141 2.33 6.31 -15.36
C ARG A 141 3.44 5.66 -16.17
N THR A 142 3.80 6.27 -17.28
CA THR A 142 5.09 5.97 -17.92
C THR A 142 6.20 6.69 -17.17
N PRO A 143 7.45 6.17 -17.14
CA PRO A 143 8.59 6.87 -16.55
C PRO A 143 8.76 8.30 -17.10
N ALA A 144 8.53 8.49 -18.41
CA ALA A 144 8.62 9.79 -19.05
C ALA A 144 7.57 10.78 -18.53
N SER A 145 6.29 10.36 -18.42
CA SER A 145 5.22 11.22 -17.91
C SER A 145 5.42 11.55 -16.43
N LEU A 146 5.93 10.62 -15.64
CA LEU A 146 6.23 10.86 -14.23
C LEU A 146 7.35 11.91 -14.07
N ARG A 147 8.44 11.79 -14.84
CA ARG A 147 9.55 12.76 -14.81
C ARG A 147 9.12 14.15 -15.26
N ALA A 148 8.21 14.23 -16.23
CA ALA A 148 7.66 15.51 -16.70
C ALA A 148 6.76 16.17 -15.64
N ALA A 149 5.94 15.37 -14.95
CA ALA A 149 5.03 15.85 -13.90
C ALA A 149 5.77 16.28 -12.62
N LEU A 150 6.92 15.67 -12.32
CA LEU A 150 7.69 15.91 -11.10
C LEU A 150 9.19 16.02 -11.43
N PRO A 151 9.71 17.21 -11.77
CA PRO A 151 11.07 17.37 -12.28
C PRO A 151 12.19 16.95 -11.31
N ARG A 152 12.00 17.13 -10.01
CA ARG A 152 13.05 16.88 -9.00
C ARG A 152 12.49 16.38 -7.66
N PRO A 153 12.22 15.09 -7.50
CA PRO A 153 12.00 14.53 -6.16
C PRO A 153 13.32 14.32 -5.44
N ASP A 154 13.27 14.28 -4.12
CA ASP A 154 14.44 14.04 -3.27
C ASP A 154 14.85 12.55 -3.21
N ALA A 155 13.89 11.66 -3.40
CA ALA A 155 14.11 10.22 -3.48
C ALA A 155 12.99 9.51 -4.24
N VAL A 156 13.34 8.42 -4.88
CA VAL A 156 12.43 7.50 -5.56
C VAL A 156 12.60 6.14 -4.91
N ILE A 157 11.52 5.59 -4.37
CA ILE A 157 11.54 4.38 -3.56
C ILE A 157 10.55 3.37 -4.13
N GLY A 158 10.97 2.16 -4.39
CA GLY A 158 10.03 1.16 -4.89
C GLY A 158 10.65 -0.15 -5.30
N GLU A 159 9.82 -0.97 -5.94
CA GLU A 159 10.16 -2.28 -6.46
C GLU A 159 9.81 -2.31 -7.95
N LEU A 160 10.83 -2.26 -8.79
CA LEU A 160 10.70 -2.24 -10.24
C LEU A 160 11.63 -3.26 -10.88
N PRO A 161 11.26 -3.84 -12.04
CA PRO A 161 12.20 -4.56 -12.89
C PRO A 161 13.41 -3.68 -13.23
N ALA A 162 14.61 -4.25 -13.29
CA ALA A 162 15.86 -3.51 -13.53
C ALA A 162 15.79 -2.63 -14.79
N SER A 163 15.14 -3.09 -15.86
CA SER A 163 14.94 -2.31 -17.08
C SER A 163 14.10 -1.04 -16.87
N THR A 164 13.07 -1.11 -16.04
CA THR A 164 12.23 0.04 -15.72
C THR A 164 12.94 0.96 -14.70
N ALA A 165 13.61 0.40 -13.70
CA ALA A 165 14.40 1.15 -12.72
C ALA A 165 15.50 1.99 -13.40
N ALA A 166 16.18 1.44 -14.42
CA ALA A 166 17.19 2.15 -15.20
C ALA A 166 16.67 3.42 -15.88
N MET A 167 15.37 3.49 -16.19
CA MET A 167 14.76 4.68 -16.79
C MET A 167 14.67 5.86 -15.83
N PHE A 168 14.90 5.64 -14.53
CA PHE A 168 14.95 6.68 -13.50
C PHE A 168 16.37 7.12 -13.15
N ALA A 169 17.39 6.55 -13.80
CA ALA A 169 18.77 6.95 -13.59
C ALA A 169 18.96 8.46 -13.85
N GLY A 170 19.69 9.13 -12.94
CA GLY A 170 19.97 10.57 -13.02
C GLY A 170 18.79 11.50 -12.73
N TRP A 171 17.59 10.96 -12.41
CA TRP A 171 16.45 11.78 -12.02
C TRP A 171 16.44 12.10 -10.53
N ALA A 172 16.57 11.10 -9.69
CA ALA A 172 16.73 11.21 -8.25
C ALA A 172 17.41 9.95 -7.69
N PRO A 173 17.91 9.97 -6.46
CA PRO A 173 18.37 8.77 -5.79
C PRO A 173 17.27 7.71 -5.77
N TYR A 174 17.54 6.52 -6.31
CA TYR A 174 16.63 5.39 -6.32
C TYR A 174 16.99 4.39 -5.23
N LEU A 175 16.02 4.09 -4.37
CA LEU A 175 16.12 3.05 -3.35
C LEU A 175 15.23 1.87 -3.76
N ASP A 176 15.89 0.75 -4.08
CA ASP A 176 15.18 -0.50 -4.34
C ASP A 176 14.70 -1.12 -3.04
N LEU A 177 13.38 -1.35 -2.95
CA LEU A 177 12.75 -2.04 -1.83
C LEU A 177 12.36 -3.48 -2.16
N ALA A 178 12.90 -4.07 -3.25
CA ALA A 178 12.72 -5.47 -3.51
C ALA A 178 13.01 -6.28 -2.24
N HIS A 179 12.03 -7.02 -1.73
CA HIS A 179 12.09 -7.78 -0.47
C HIS A 179 12.13 -6.97 0.84
N HIS A 180 11.88 -5.65 0.81
CA HIS A 180 11.95 -4.78 2.01
C HIS A 180 10.65 -4.07 2.36
N VAL A 181 9.51 -4.48 1.78
CA VAL A 181 8.19 -3.96 2.20
C VAL A 181 7.96 -4.34 3.66
N ASP A 182 7.69 -3.34 4.49
CA ASP A 182 7.59 -3.47 5.94
C ASP A 182 6.33 -2.75 6.46
N ALA A 183 5.36 -3.53 6.88
CA ALA A 183 4.08 -3.02 7.38
C ALA A 183 4.21 -2.16 8.66
N ARG A 184 5.36 -2.18 9.36
CA ARG A 184 5.57 -1.29 10.52
C ARG A 184 5.41 0.17 10.17
N TRP A 185 5.84 0.59 8.97
CA TRP A 185 5.71 1.97 8.53
C TRP A 185 4.27 2.45 8.42
N MET A 186 3.33 1.54 8.19
CA MET A 186 1.91 1.88 8.14
C MET A 186 1.38 2.34 9.50
N LEU A 187 1.95 1.83 10.58
CA LEU A 187 1.54 2.20 11.95
C LEU A 187 1.79 3.68 12.24
N ASP A 188 2.90 4.23 11.71
CA ASP A 188 3.25 5.64 11.90
C ASP A 188 2.39 6.58 11.05
N LEU A 189 1.79 6.06 9.98
CA LEU A 189 0.93 6.84 9.08
C LEU A 189 -0.46 7.08 9.66
N VAL A 190 -0.91 6.27 10.63
CA VAL A 190 -2.25 6.41 11.24
C VAL A 190 -2.42 7.73 11.99
N ASP A 191 -1.38 8.14 12.70
CA ASP A 191 -1.43 9.37 13.50
C ASP A 191 -0.93 10.62 12.74
N ARG A 192 -0.61 10.46 11.45
CA ARG A 192 -0.05 11.53 10.64
C ARG A 192 -1.11 12.07 9.67
N PRO A 193 -1.51 13.34 9.75
CA PRO A 193 -2.41 13.95 8.78
C PRO A 193 -1.94 13.74 7.34
N GLY A 194 -2.83 13.31 6.44
CA GLY A 194 -2.49 12.92 5.08
C GLY A 194 -1.84 11.53 4.92
N GLY A 195 -1.69 10.79 6.01
CA GLY A 195 -1.14 9.42 6.02
C GLY A 195 -2.20 8.36 5.79
N ALA A 196 -2.81 7.89 6.88
CA ALA A 196 -3.88 6.89 6.82
C ALA A 196 -5.27 7.54 6.81
N HIS A 197 -6.24 6.80 6.29
CA HIS A 197 -7.65 7.20 6.28
C HIS A 197 -8.49 6.21 7.07
N ARG A 198 -9.32 6.70 7.99
CA ARG A 198 -10.31 5.88 8.68
C ARG A 198 -11.51 5.66 7.77
N VAL A 199 -11.88 4.40 7.57
CA VAL A 199 -13.02 4.03 6.74
C VAL A 199 -14.26 3.90 7.64
N ALA A 200 -15.29 4.68 7.34
CA ALA A 200 -16.53 4.70 8.14
C ALA A 200 -17.38 3.44 7.91
N ASP A 201 -17.45 2.95 6.67
CA ASP A 201 -18.16 1.72 6.32
C ASP A 201 -17.19 0.73 5.64
N PRO A 202 -16.46 -0.08 6.42
CA PRO A 202 -15.51 -1.02 5.88
C PRO A 202 -16.15 -2.10 4.98
N LEU A 203 -17.41 -2.44 5.20
CA LEU A 203 -18.06 -3.51 4.44
C LEU A 203 -18.40 -3.08 3.01
N ALA A 204 -18.79 -1.82 2.83
CA ALA A 204 -19.04 -1.24 1.51
C ALA A 204 -17.76 -0.75 0.81
N TRP A 205 -16.68 -0.53 1.56
CA TRP A 205 -15.43 0.00 1.02
C TRP A 205 -14.68 -1.05 0.17
N GLU A 206 -14.06 -0.61 -0.92
CA GLU A 206 -13.20 -1.44 -1.79
C GLU A 206 -11.85 -0.77 -2.04
N PRO A 207 -10.76 -1.55 -2.20
CA PRO A 207 -9.42 -1.01 -2.44
C PRO A 207 -9.27 -0.46 -3.86
N ASP A 208 -8.29 0.41 -4.07
CA ASP A 208 -7.88 0.86 -5.40
C ASP A 208 -6.98 -0.20 -6.06
N TYR A 209 -7.51 -0.94 -6.99
CA TYR A 209 -6.75 -1.93 -7.73
C TYR A 209 -5.76 -1.31 -8.75
N GLY A 210 -5.80 0.01 -8.97
CA GLY A 210 -4.96 0.76 -9.90
C GLY A 210 -5.28 0.50 -11.38
N ARG A 211 -5.83 -0.66 -11.70
CA ARG A 211 -6.29 -1.06 -13.04
C ARG A 211 -7.59 -1.86 -12.92
N PRO A 212 -8.44 -1.81 -13.96
CA PRO A 212 -9.54 -2.74 -14.06
C PRO A 212 -9.04 -4.18 -13.97
N ALA A 213 -9.83 -5.06 -13.36
CA ALA A 213 -9.54 -6.49 -13.40
C ALA A 213 -9.30 -6.93 -14.85
N GLU A 214 -8.36 -7.86 -15.09
CA GLU A 214 -8.03 -8.29 -16.45
C GLU A 214 -9.27 -8.74 -17.24
N ALA A 215 -10.20 -9.42 -16.56
CA ALA A 215 -11.49 -9.81 -17.14
C ALA A 215 -12.33 -8.60 -17.54
N GLN A 216 -12.33 -7.51 -16.75
CA GLN A 216 -13.02 -6.27 -17.07
C GLN A 216 -12.36 -5.57 -18.27
N ALA A 217 -11.03 -5.45 -18.27
CA ALA A 217 -10.28 -4.84 -19.37
C ALA A 217 -10.50 -5.60 -20.70
N LEU A 218 -10.53 -6.93 -20.65
CA LEU A 218 -10.84 -7.77 -21.81
C LEU A 218 -12.29 -7.59 -22.28
N TRP A 219 -13.23 -7.47 -21.34
CA TRP A 219 -14.63 -7.23 -21.65
C TRP A 219 -14.83 -5.86 -22.30
N GLU A 220 -14.25 -4.81 -21.73
CA GLU A 220 -14.28 -3.43 -22.26
C GLU A 220 -13.67 -3.35 -23.66
N ALA A 221 -12.53 -4.03 -23.87
CA ALA A 221 -11.89 -4.11 -25.18
C ALA A 221 -12.77 -4.81 -26.24
N ARG A 222 -13.54 -5.83 -25.84
CA ARG A 222 -14.46 -6.56 -26.74
C ARG A 222 -15.74 -5.78 -27.06
N HIS A 223 -16.22 -4.96 -26.12
CA HIS A 223 -17.53 -4.29 -26.23
C HIS A 223 -17.44 -2.80 -26.52
N GLY A 224 -16.22 -2.22 -26.56
CA GLY A 224 -16.00 -0.82 -26.89
C GLY A 224 -16.62 0.18 -25.89
N ARG A 225 -16.94 -0.27 -24.67
CA ARG A 225 -17.51 0.58 -23.61
C ARG A 225 -16.96 0.21 -22.25
N ALA A 226 -16.78 1.20 -21.39
CA ALA A 226 -16.37 0.99 -19.99
C ALA A 226 -17.52 0.39 -19.17
N LEU A 227 -17.19 -0.53 -18.25
CA LEU A 227 -18.11 -0.93 -17.20
C LEU A 227 -18.25 0.19 -16.17
N PRO A 228 -19.47 0.44 -15.65
CA PRO A 228 -19.63 1.41 -14.56
C PRO A 228 -18.76 1.01 -13.37
N HIS A 229 -17.92 1.94 -12.91
CA HIS A 229 -17.08 1.71 -11.73
C HIS A 229 -17.96 1.78 -10.46
N PRO A 230 -17.98 0.74 -9.60
CA PRO A 230 -18.86 0.74 -8.43
C PRO A 230 -18.49 1.72 -7.32
N SER A 231 -17.37 2.47 -7.43
CA SER A 231 -16.85 3.23 -6.29
C SER A 231 -16.24 4.59 -6.62
N ARG A 232 -16.89 5.39 -7.47
CA ARG A 232 -16.66 6.85 -7.48
C ARG A 232 -17.98 7.55 -7.15
N GLY A 233 -18.57 7.18 -6.02
CA GLY A 233 -19.58 7.95 -5.34
C GLY A 233 -18.86 9.04 -4.54
N GLY A 234 -19.03 10.30 -4.99
CA GLY A 234 -18.47 11.45 -4.30
C GLY A 234 -19.12 11.66 -2.92
N GLY A 235 -18.42 12.38 -2.10
CA GLY A 235 -18.78 12.92 -0.82
C GLY A 235 -17.61 13.72 -0.32
#